data_fad251bef441512266870c95db878429
#
_entry.id   fad251bef441512266870c95db878429
#
_cell.length_a   1.000
_cell.length_b   1.000
_cell.length_c   1.000
_cell.angle_alpha   90.00
_cell.angle_beta   90.00
_cell.angle_gamma   90.00
#
_symmetry.space_group_name_H-M   'P 1'
#
loop_
_entity.id
_entity.type
_entity.pdbx_description
1 polymer ?
#
loop_
_entity_poly.entity_id
_entity_poly.type
_entity_poly.pdbx_seq_one_letter_code
_entity_poly.pdbx_strand_id
1 'polypeptide(L)'
;HRPPVYEDGLQLRDYVNVEDVVRANVLVLENEKANYEMFNVGGGIAYTVLDFARIAAKVYKKDLAPELTGAFRFGDTRHIVSDISKLKALGWTPQHTPEKSVGDYKAWLEDMDNVDDVLAYAQARMKSLNVVREIKK
;
A
#
# COMPACT_ATOMS: atom_id res chain seq x y z
N HIS A 1 8.02 16.61 -5.06
CA HIS A 1 7.80 16.82 -3.62
C HIS A 1 8.40 15.65 -2.82
N ARG A 2 8.81 15.89 -1.57
CA ARG A 2 9.15 14.82 -0.64
C ARG A 2 7.88 14.05 -0.28
N PRO A 3 7.89 12.70 -0.25
CA PRO A 3 6.71 11.95 0.13
C PRO A 3 6.38 12.20 1.62
N PRO A 4 5.18 12.72 1.94
CA PRO A 4 4.78 12.91 3.32
C PRO A 4 4.47 11.57 3.97
N VAL A 5 5.07 11.30 5.11
CA VAL A 5 4.85 10.10 5.91
C VAL A 5 4.26 10.52 7.25
N TYR A 6 3.11 9.96 7.58
CA TYR A 6 2.42 10.25 8.83
C TYR A 6 3.06 9.53 10.01
N GLU A 7 2.83 10.08 11.21
CA GLU A 7 3.39 9.62 12.48
C GLU A 7 4.93 9.54 12.40
N ASP A 8 5.48 8.41 12.81
CA ASP A 8 6.91 8.08 12.75
C ASP A 8 7.30 7.22 11.52
N GLY A 9 6.32 6.84 10.70
CA GLY A 9 6.52 6.00 9.53
C GLY A 9 6.74 4.51 9.83
N LEU A 10 6.67 4.09 11.10
CA LEU A 10 6.91 2.70 11.52
C LEU A 10 5.64 1.84 11.49
N GLN A 11 4.53 2.37 10.96
CA GLN A 11 3.32 1.59 10.75
C GLN A 11 3.59 0.45 9.77
N LEU A 12 3.17 -0.76 10.11
CA LEU A 12 3.35 -1.94 9.26
C LEU A 12 2.19 -2.10 8.29
N ARG A 13 2.53 -2.46 7.06
CA ARG A 13 1.61 -2.84 5.97
C ARG A 13 2.19 -4.00 5.19
N ASP A 14 1.34 -4.86 4.67
CA ASP A 14 1.68 -5.94 3.75
C ASP A 14 1.23 -5.57 2.33
N TYR A 15 2.04 -4.76 1.68
CA TYR A 15 1.76 -4.32 0.31
C TYR A 15 1.66 -5.51 -0.63
N VAL A 16 0.48 -5.70 -1.24
CA VAL A 16 0.22 -6.75 -2.22
C VAL A 16 0.03 -6.16 -3.61
N ASN A 17 0.63 -6.78 -4.62
CA ASN A 17 0.47 -6.38 -6.00
C ASN A 17 -0.93 -6.75 -6.52
N VAL A 18 -1.51 -5.91 -7.38
CA VAL A 18 -2.84 -6.15 -7.94
C VAL A 18 -2.92 -7.44 -8.75
N GLU A 19 -1.87 -7.83 -9.47
CA GLU A 19 -1.81 -9.09 -10.21
C GLU A 19 -1.85 -10.30 -9.27
N ASP A 20 -1.20 -10.21 -8.11
CA ASP A 20 -1.29 -11.24 -7.08
C ASP A 20 -2.71 -11.36 -6.52
N VAL A 21 -3.41 -10.24 -6.34
CA VAL A 21 -4.83 -10.24 -5.94
C VAL A 21 -5.71 -10.88 -7.00
N VAL A 22 -5.48 -10.56 -8.29
CA VAL A 22 -6.21 -11.20 -9.41
C VAL A 22 -5.98 -12.71 -9.42
N ARG A 23 -4.73 -13.16 -9.28
CA ARG A 23 -4.40 -14.59 -9.21
C ARG A 23 -5.09 -15.30 -8.03
N ALA A 24 -5.18 -14.63 -6.88
CA ALA A 24 -5.90 -15.16 -5.73
C ALA A 24 -7.40 -15.32 -6.04
N ASN A 25 -8.02 -14.31 -6.65
CA ASN A 25 -9.43 -14.36 -7.02
C ASN A 25 -9.72 -15.49 -8.04
N VAL A 26 -8.87 -15.65 -9.07
CA VAL A 26 -9.02 -16.75 -10.04
C VAL A 26 -8.89 -18.11 -9.35
N LEU A 27 -7.87 -18.27 -8.48
CA LEU A 27 -7.67 -19.53 -7.76
C LEU A 27 -8.89 -19.92 -6.92
N VAL A 28 -9.46 -18.98 -6.15
CA VAL A 28 -10.62 -19.30 -5.29
C VAL A 28 -11.88 -19.51 -6.10
N LEU A 29 -12.03 -18.87 -7.27
CA LEU A 29 -13.16 -19.08 -8.17
C LEU A 29 -13.15 -20.47 -8.79
N GLU A 30 -11.98 -21.03 -9.08
CA GLU A 30 -11.79 -22.32 -9.75
C GLU A 30 -11.60 -23.50 -8.77
N ASN A 31 -11.56 -23.24 -7.45
CA ASN A 31 -11.27 -24.26 -6.45
C ASN A 31 -12.47 -24.53 -5.54
N GLU A 32 -13.07 -25.71 -5.66
CA GLU A 32 -14.22 -26.11 -4.86
C GLU A 32 -13.95 -26.08 -3.33
N LYS A 33 -12.70 -26.26 -2.90
CA LYS A 33 -12.31 -26.16 -1.48
C LYS A 33 -12.41 -24.72 -0.95
N ALA A 34 -12.57 -23.74 -1.82
CA ALA A 34 -12.77 -22.36 -1.44
C ALA A 34 -14.25 -22.00 -1.23
N ASN A 35 -15.19 -22.89 -1.58
CA ASN A 35 -16.61 -22.64 -1.49
C ASN A 35 -17.01 -22.36 -0.03
N TYR A 36 -17.75 -21.27 0.17
CA TYR A 36 -18.24 -20.79 1.48
C TYR A 36 -17.13 -20.41 2.48
N GLU A 37 -15.91 -20.19 1.98
CA GLU A 37 -14.75 -19.85 2.79
C GLU A 37 -14.32 -18.39 2.58
N MET A 38 -13.64 -17.81 3.58
CA MET A 38 -13.07 -16.47 3.53
C MET A 38 -11.55 -16.55 3.54
N PHE A 39 -10.91 -15.74 2.71
CA PHE A 39 -9.46 -15.67 2.57
C PHE A 39 -8.96 -14.25 2.66
N ASN A 40 -7.87 -14.05 3.39
CA ASN A 40 -7.11 -12.81 3.30
C ASN A 40 -6.09 -12.91 2.17
N VAL A 41 -5.93 -11.81 1.44
CA VAL A 41 -4.91 -11.66 0.41
C VAL A 41 -3.94 -10.57 0.85
N GLY A 42 -2.66 -10.88 0.93
CA GLY A 42 -1.62 -9.94 1.38
C GLY A 42 -0.28 -10.23 0.74
N GLY A 43 0.68 -9.32 0.91
CA GLY A 43 2.02 -9.44 0.32
C GLY A 43 2.91 -10.49 1.01
N GLY A 44 2.52 -10.99 2.17
CA GLY A 44 3.26 -12.02 2.92
C GLY A 44 4.49 -11.52 3.66
N ILE A 45 4.88 -10.27 3.48
CA ILE A 45 5.98 -9.60 4.17
C ILE A 45 5.51 -8.25 4.67
N ALA A 46 5.78 -7.95 5.94
CA ALA A 46 5.47 -6.66 6.54
C ALA A 46 6.58 -5.64 6.23
N TYR A 47 6.18 -4.48 5.71
CA TYR A 47 7.04 -3.33 5.50
C TYR A 47 6.56 -2.16 6.35
N THR A 48 7.48 -1.31 6.80
CA THR A 48 7.07 -0.02 7.34
C THR A 48 6.64 0.93 6.22
N VAL A 49 5.79 1.89 6.54
CA VAL A 49 5.43 2.95 5.58
C VAL A 49 6.68 3.72 5.12
N LEU A 50 7.65 3.88 6.02
CA LEU A 50 8.93 4.52 5.72
C LEU A 50 9.75 3.70 4.70
N ASP A 51 9.78 2.35 4.84
CA ASP A 51 10.45 1.49 3.87
C ASP A 51 9.79 1.56 2.51
N PHE A 52 8.45 1.55 2.46
CA PHE A 52 7.72 1.71 1.21
C PHE A 52 8.00 3.07 0.54
N ALA A 53 8.05 4.16 1.30
CA ALA A 53 8.41 5.47 0.78
C ALA A 53 9.83 5.49 0.18
N ARG A 54 10.79 4.79 0.82
CA ARG A 54 12.16 4.64 0.28
C ARG A 54 12.19 3.80 -0.99
N ILE A 55 11.41 2.70 -1.05
CA ILE A 55 11.24 1.88 -2.24
C ILE A 55 10.71 2.74 -3.39
N ALA A 56 9.66 3.52 -3.15
CA ALA A 56 9.11 4.43 -4.15
C ALA A 56 10.16 5.42 -4.65
N ALA A 57 10.88 6.11 -3.76
CA ALA A 57 11.94 7.04 -4.15
C ALA A 57 13.01 6.37 -5.03
N LYS A 58 13.43 5.14 -4.68
CA LYS A 58 14.39 4.35 -5.45
C LYS A 58 13.88 4.01 -6.85
N VAL A 59 12.64 3.53 -6.98
CA VAL A 59 12.02 3.18 -8.27
C VAL A 59 11.89 4.40 -9.18
N TYR A 60 11.54 5.56 -8.61
CA TYR A 60 11.49 6.83 -9.34
C TYR A 60 12.86 7.46 -9.56
N LYS A 61 13.94 6.83 -9.12
CA LYS A 61 15.32 7.34 -9.20
C LYS A 61 15.45 8.76 -8.63
N LYS A 62 14.79 9.02 -7.52
CA LYS A 62 14.82 10.30 -6.82
C LYS A 62 15.55 10.14 -5.48
N ASP A 63 16.54 10.97 -5.26
CA ASP A 63 17.20 11.08 -3.96
C ASP A 63 16.38 12.04 -3.05
N LEU A 64 15.24 11.55 -2.61
CA LEU A 64 14.30 12.30 -1.77
C LEU A 64 14.03 11.53 -0.49
N ALA A 65 14.53 12.05 0.62
CA ALA A 65 14.17 11.51 1.93
C ALA A 65 12.68 11.80 2.22
N PRO A 66 11.92 10.82 2.74
CA PRO A 66 10.56 11.03 3.21
C PRO A 66 10.50 12.12 4.28
N GLU A 67 9.39 12.87 4.30
CA GLU A 67 9.12 13.88 5.31
C GLU A 67 8.21 13.29 6.39
N LEU A 68 8.73 13.15 7.61
CA LEU A 68 7.92 12.75 8.76
C LEU A 68 7.12 13.95 9.24
N THR A 69 5.81 13.93 9.04
CA THR A 69 4.95 15.08 9.31
C THR A 69 4.56 15.22 10.77
N GLY A 70 4.65 14.13 11.56
CA GLY A 70 4.13 14.07 12.93
C GLY A 70 2.60 14.13 13.02
N ALA A 71 1.91 14.36 11.91
CA ALA A 71 0.47 14.28 11.82
C ALA A 71 0.02 12.81 11.72
N PHE A 72 -1.25 12.51 11.99
CA PHE A 72 -1.83 11.18 11.86
C PHE A 72 -3.21 11.26 11.21
N ARG A 73 -3.66 10.17 10.62
CA ARG A 73 -5.04 10.05 10.12
C ARG A 73 -5.91 9.42 11.20
N PHE A 74 -6.99 10.10 11.55
CA PHE A 74 -7.96 9.55 12.48
C PHE A 74 -8.63 8.31 11.89
N GLY A 75 -8.62 7.23 12.66
CA GLY A 75 -9.18 5.93 12.25
C GLY A 75 -8.19 4.98 11.57
N ASP A 76 -6.97 5.43 11.26
CA ASP A 76 -5.94 4.52 10.74
C ASP A 76 -5.48 3.53 11.82
N THR A 77 -5.36 2.27 11.44
CA THR A 77 -4.79 1.23 12.30
C THR A 77 -3.26 1.29 12.22
N ARG A 78 -2.59 1.22 13.38
CA ARG A 78 -1.13 1.30 13.46
C ARG A 78 -0.44 0.20 12.63
N HIS A 79 -0.86 -1.06 12.83
CA HIS A 79 -0.30 -2.20 12.12
C HIS A 79 -1.42 -3.02 11.49
N ILE A 80 -1.29 -3.32 10.19
CA ILE A 80 -2.16 -4.23 9.46
C ILE A 80 -1.26 -5.14 8.64
N VAL A 81 -1.31 -6.43 8.95
CA VAL A 81 -0.62 -7.49 8.21
C VAL A 81 -1.58 -8.67 8.09
N SER A 82 -1.80 -9.14 6.89
CA SER A 82 -2.75 -10.20 6.60
C SER A 82 -2.15 -11.58 6.90
N ASP A 83 -2.88 -12.42 7.60
CA ASP A 83 -2.57 -13.85 7.65
C ASP A 83 -3.06 -14.51 6.35
N ILE A 84 -2.13 -14.90 5.50
CA ILE A 84 -2.38 -15.55 4.21
C ILE A 84 -2.21 -17.07 4.25
N SER A 85 -2.08 -17.67 5.45
CA SER A 85 -1.82 -19.12 5.62
C SER A 85 -2.88 -19.98 4.95
N LYS A 86 -4.14 -19.58 5.08
CA LYS A 86 -5.29 -20.28 4.49
C LYS A 86 -5.23 -20.29 2.96
N LEU A 87 -4.85 -19.18 2.35
CA LEU A 87 -4.71 -19.08 0.91
C LEU A 87 -3.46 -19.84 0.41
N LYS A 88 -2.37 -19.84 1.18
CA LYS A 88 -1.19 -20.67 0.93
C LYS A 88 -1.54 -22.17 0.94
N ALA A 89 -2.42 -22.62 1.81
CA ALA A 89 -2.87 -24.02 1.85
C ALA A 89 -3.63 -24.44 0.59
N LEU A 90 -4.18 -23.49 -0.19
CA LEU A 90 -4.74 -23.73 -1.52
C LEU A 90 -3.69 -23.69 -2.65
N GLY A 91 -2.41 -23.42 -2.33
CA GLY A 91 -1.32 -23.35 -3.30
C GLY A 91 -1.02 -21.95 -3.83
N TRP A 92 -1.63 -20.89 -3.29
CA TRP A 92 -1.31 -19.52 -3.68
C TRP A 92 -0.18 -18.93 -2.85
N THR A 93 0.70 -18.18 -3.51
CA THR A 93 1.70 -17.32 -2.86
C THR A 93 1.84 -16.03 -3.64
N PRO A 94 2.15 -14.90 -2.94
CA PRO A 94 2.47 -13.65 -3.63
C PRO A 94 3.76 -13.85 -4.45
N GLN A 95 3.80 -13.26 -5.65
CA GLN A 95 4.93 -13.38 -6.58
C GLN A 95 5.63 -12.04 -6.82
N HIS A 96 5.00 -10.93 -6.42
CA HIS A 96 5.50 -9.60 -6.72
C HIS A 96 5.95 -8.88 -5.47
N THR A 97 7.03 -8.11 -5.61
CA THR A 97 7.57 -7.25 -4.54
C THR A 97 6.94 -5.86 -4.58
N PRO A 98 7.05 -5.07 -3.51
CA PRO A 98 6.63 -3.66 -3.52
C PRO A 98 7.33 -2.84 -4.60
N GLU A 99 8.62 -3.11 -4.90
CA GLU A 99 9.34 -2.46 -6.00
C GLU A 99 8.67 -2.69 -7.35
N LYS A 100 8.27 -3.94 -7.62
CA LYS A 100 7.53 -4.28 -8.86
C LYS A 100 6.21 -3.52 -8.90
N SER A 101 5.45 -3.50 -7.81
CA SER A 101 4.16 -2.81 -7.71
C SER A 101 4.30 -1.30 -7.97
N VAL A 102 5.32 -0.66 -7.40
CA VAL A 102 5.59 0.77 -7.65
C VAL A 102 6.03 0.99 -9.10
N GLY A 103 6.82 0.06 -9.67
CA GLY A 103 7.26 0.12 -11.06
C GLY A 103 6.11 0.02 -12.05
N ASP A 104 5.19 -0.91 -11.82
CA ASP A 104 3.98 -1.10 -12.64
C ASP A 104 3.07 0.13 -12.58
N TYR A 105 2.85 0.65 -11.37
CA TYR A 105 2.05 1.86 -11.18
C TYR A 105 2.69 3.07 -11.87
N LYS A 106 4.03 3.20 -11.79
CA LYS A 106 4.76 4.24 -12.50
C LYS A 106 4.57 4.14 -14.01
N ALA A 107 4.76 2.94 -14.59
CA ALA A 107 4.56 2.72 -16.02
C ALA A 107 3.12 3.04 -16.44
N TRP A 108 2.14 2.60 -15.66
CA TRP A 108 0.73 2.91 -15.92
C TRP A 108 0.44 4.43 -15.89
N LEU A 109 1.05 5.17 -14.95
CA LEU A 109 0.91 6.62 -14.90
C LEU A 109 1.55 7.33 -16.10
N GLU A 110 2.69 6.81 -16.60
CA GLU A 110 3.39 7.36 -17.76
C GLU A 110 2.60 7.19 -19.07
N ASP A 111 1.71 6.20 -19.13
CA ASP A 111 0.82 5.96 -20.26
C ASP A 111 -0.48 6.81 -20.20
N MET A 112 -0.71 7.53 -19.10
CA MET A 112 -1.91 8.36 -18.94
C MET A 112 -1.66 9.80 -19.38
N ASP A 113 -2.52 10.32 -20.27
CA ASP A 113 -2.57 11.73 -20.57
C ASP A 113 -3.18 12.53 -19.39
N ASN A 114 -2.54 13.65 -19.04
CA ASN A 114 -3.05 14.61 -18.06
C ASN A 114 -3.28 14.06 -16.64
N VAL A 115 -2.25 13.46 -16.05
CA VAL A 115 -2.29 13.15 -14.60
C VAL A 115 -2.10 14.45 -13.83
N ASP A 116 -3.18 15.01 -13.34
CA ASP A 116 -3.16 16.21 -12.49
C ASP A 116 -2.50 15.89 -11.13
N ASP A 117 -1.74 16.86 -10.60
CA ASP A 117 -1.27 16.79 -9.22
C ASP A 117 -2.45 16.95 -8.24
N VAL A 118 -3.04 15.82 -7.88
CA VAL A 118 -4.16 15.77 -6.93
C VAL A 118 -3.72 15.83 -5.47
N LEU A 119 -2.41 15.84 -5.19
CA LEU A 119 -1.89 15.76 -3.83
C LEU A 119 -2.33 16.95 -2.98
N ALA A 120 -2.18 18.18 -3.50
CA ALA A 120 -2.57 19.39 -2.80
C ALA A 120 -4.08 19.41 -2.50
N TYR A 121 -4.90 19.02 -3.48
CA TYR A 121 -6.34 18.88 -3.30
C TYR A 121 -6.69 17.83 -2.23
N ALA A 122 -6.08 16.64 -2.30
CA ALA A 122 -6.33 15.57 -1.35
C ALA A 122 -5.94 15.97 0.09
N GLN A 123 -4.80 16.62 0.26
CA GLN A 123 -4.36 17.12 1.57
C GLN A 123 -5.30 18.19 2.13
N ALA A 124 -5.71 19.17 1.31
CA ALA A 124 -6.67 20.19 1.72
C ALA A 124 -8.01 19.56 2.12
N ARG A 125 -8.49 18.59 1.34
CA ARG A 125 -9.74 17.89 1.61
C ARG A 125 -9.69 17.08 2.91
N MET A 126 -8.62 16.32 3.14
CA MET A 126 -8.42 15.58 4.39
C MET A 126 -8.35 16.50 5.62
N LYS A 127 -7.71 17.67 5.49
CA LYS A 127 -7.72 18.70 6.55
C LYS A 127 -9.11 19.24 6.82
N SER A 128 -9.86 19.62 5.78
CA SER A 128 -11.22 20.17 5.92
C SER A 128 -12.19 19.18 6.57
N LEU A 129 -12.00 17.89 6.36
CA LEU A 129 -12.77 16.81 6.97
C LEU A 129 -12.24 16.37 8.34
N ASN A 130 -11.20 17.04 8.87
CA ASN A 130 -10.55 16.68 10.14
C ASN A 130 -10.07 15.22 10.21
N VAL A 131 -9.74 14.64 9.05
CA VAL A 131 -9.18 13.27 8.93
C VAL A 131 -7.71 13.29 9.34
N VAL A 132 -6.93 14.29 8.86
CA VAL A 132 -5.54 14.49 9.27
C VAL A 132 -5.51 15.41 10.48
N ARG A 133 -4.86 14.95 11.53
CA ARG A 133 -4.74 15.65 12.82
C ARG A 133 -3.29 15.77 13.25
N GLU A 134 -2.97 16.84 13.95
CA GLU A 134 -1.67 17.04 14.59
C GLU A 134 -1.72 16.54 16.03
N ILE A 135 -0.61 15.95 16.48
CA ILE A 135 -0.44 15.61 17.90
C ILE A 135 -0.31 16.91 18.66
N LYS A 136 -1.28 17.25 19.48
CA LYS A 136 -1.15 18.37 20.43
C LYS A 136 -0.06 18.00 21.44
N LYS A 137 1.01 18.78 21.45
CA LYS A 137 2.05 18.70 22.49
C LYS A 137 1.49 19.12 23.83
#